data_405ce0961c4c3732d3b96efe246c8997
#
_entry.id   405ce0961c4c3732d3b96efe246c8997
#
_cell.length_a   1.000
_cell.length_b   1.000
_cell.length_c   1.000
_cell.angle_alpha   90.00
_cell.angle_beta   90.00
_cell.angle_gamma   90.00
#
_symmetry.space_group_name_H-M   'P 1'
#
loop_
_entity.id
_entity.type
_entity.pdbx_description
1 polymer ?
#
loop_
_entity_poly.entity_id
_entity_poly.type
_entity_poly.pdbx_seq_one_letter_code
_entity_poly.pdbx_strand_id
1 'polypeptide(L)'
;MKLILFFVFAIFVFAACQKEVDESLGSGGGSGGGATSDYQPVTANSEWDYLSTNNGPSHMVALGTDTTINGLRYYKFNTTTTAGTERGYICKVNGVYRTYGNFDPVGQVIELIYLKDSAIGTNWTNKISVSGFSNYHKYTVAKKDIQHTVVGKTYNSVIELTYDFSVDDPLGGSVINVGGGKYYYAKGVGLIEAYFGFSFFGVSATDTTRLLNYTIR
;
A
#
# COMPACT_ATOMS: atom_id res chain seq x y z
N MET A 1 5.47 -19.99 -22.50
CA MET A 1 4.19 -19.99 -21.77
C MET A 1 4.31 -20.13 -20.24
N LYS A 2 5.47 -20.42 -19.68
CA LYS A 2 5.68 -20.46 -18.19
C LYS A 2 6.06 -19.10 -17.55
N LEU A 3 6.40 -18.08 -18.34
CA LEU A 3 6.90 -16.79 -17.84
C LEU A 3 5.76 -15.82 -17.45
N ILE A 4 4.56 -16.00 -17.98
CA ILE A 4 3.41 -15.08 -17.73
C ILE A 4 2.76 -15.36 -16.37
N LEU A 5 2.89 -16.57 -15.84
CA LEU A 5 2.26 -16.98 -14.57
C LEU A 5 2.90 -16.33 -13.32
N PHE A 6 4.15 -15.87 -13.42
CA PHE A 6 4.86 -15.24 -12.31
C PHE A 6 4.48 -13.77 -12.07
N PHE A 7 3.89 -13.11 -13.06
CA PHE A 7 3.62 -11.67 -13.01
C PHE A 7 2.45 -11.26 -12.11
N VAL A 8 1.58 -12.19 -11.79
CA VAL A 8 0.32 -11.87 -11.12
C VAL A 8 0.39 -11.95 -9.61
N PHE A 9 1.32 -12.73 -9.08
CA PHE A 9 1.43 -12.98 -7.65
C PHE A 9 2.17 -11.87 -6.87
N ALA A 10 2.87 -10.99 -7.58
CA ALA A 10 3.75 -9.98 -6.98
C ALA A 10 3.04 -8.70 -6.47
N ILE A 11 1.72 -8.56 -6.66
CA ILE A 11 1.03 -7.30 -6.36
C ILE A 11 0.80 -7.09 -4.86
N PHE A 12 0.94 -8.12 -4.03
CA PHE A 12 0.69 -8.04 -2.59
C PHE A 12 1.91 -8.23 -1.69
N VAL A 13 3.05 -8.55 -2.27
CA VAL A 13 4.28 -8.63 -1.50
C VAL A 13 4.95 -7.27 -1.61
N PHE A 14 4.77 -6.39 -0.65
CA PHE A 14 5.72 -5.32 -0.38
C PHE A 14 7.01 -5.96 0.15
N ALA A 15 7.59 -6.80 -0.68
CA ALA A 15 8.81 -7.52 -0.44
C ALA A 15 9.89 -7.00 -1.39
N ALA A 16 10.58 -5.95 -1.00
CA ALA A 16 11.74 -5.49 -1.74
C ALA A 16 12.98 -5.58 -0.89
N CYS A 17 13.85 -6.49 -1.25
CA CYS A 17 15.20 -6.55 -0.72
C CYS A 17 15.98 -5.33 -1.21
N GLN A 18 16.24 -4.34 -0.38
CA GLN A 18 17.17 -3.26 -0.68
C GLN A 18 18.52 -3.51 -0.04
N LYS A 19 19.55 -3.51 -0.88
CA LYS A 19 20.93 -3.32 -0.45
C LYS A 19 21.04 -1.88 0.07
N GLU A 20 21.39 -1.74 1.35
CA GLU A 20 21.54 -0.42 1.98
C GLU A 20 22.52 0.46 1.20
N VAL A 21 22.04 1.62 0.79
CA VAL A 21 22.90 2.76 0.51
C VAL A 21 22.97 3.55 1.80
N ASP A 22 24.14 3.48 2.42
CA ASP A 22 24.47 4.20 3.64
C ASP A 22 24.62 5.70 3.29
N GLU A 23 23.61 6.50 3.56
CA GLU A 23 23.76 7.95 3.59
C GLU A 23 23.51 8.46 5.00
N SER A 24 24.59 8.65 5.73
CA SER A 24 24.62 9.47 6.92
C SER A 24 24.44 10.94 6.54
N LEU A 25 23.54 11.62 7.25
CA LEU A 25 23.57 13.02 7.69
C LEU A 25 22.19 13.70 7.61
N GLY A 26 21.73 14.18 8.74
CA GLY A 26 20.62 15.11 8.81
C GLY A 26 19.76 14.96 10.06
N SER A 27 20.35 15.26 11.23
CA SER A 27 19.60 15.48 12.48
C SER A 27 18.72 16.71 12.32
N GLY A 28 17.40 16.51 12.35
CA GLY A 28 16.40 17.56 12.45
C GLY A 28 15.24 17.07 13.29
N GLY A 29 15.32 17.25 14.60
CA GLY A 29 14.25 16.96 15.53
C GLY A 29 13.02 17.83 15.24
N GLY A 30 11.89 17.20 15.06
CA GLY A 30 10.57 17.79 14.98
C GLY A 30 9.58 16.90 15.70
N SER A 31 9.44 17.13 17.01
CA SER A 31 8.33 16.61 17.81
C SER A 31 7.03 17.19 17.26
N GLY A 32 6.21 16.35 16.65
CA GLY A 32 4.89 16.69 16.15
C GLY A 32 3.90 15.59 16.48
N GLY A 33 3.49 15.52 17.73
CA GLY A 33 2.32 14.75 18.13
C GLY A 33 1.06 15.39 17.52
N GLY A 34 0.54 14.78 16.48
CA GLY A 34 -0.69 15.15 15.83
C GLY A 34 -1.40 13.88 15.36
N ALA A 35 -1.87 13.09 16.31
CA ALA A 35 -2.24 11.69 16.07
C ALA A 35 -3.64 11.45 15.52
N THR A 36 -4.49 12.44 15.25
CA THR A 36 -5.93 12.14 15.18
C THR A 36 -6.61 12.37 13.84
N SER A 37 -5.97 12.97 12.87
CA SER A 37 -6.62 13.31 11.59
C SER A 37 -6.11 12.50 10.38
N ASP A 38 -5.06 11.73 10.57
CA ASP A 38 -4.36 11.07 9.46
C ASP A 38 -4.78 9.62 9.27
N TYR A 39 -4.89 9.21 8.00
CA TYR A 39 -5.15 7.81 7.64
C TYR A 39 -3.89 6.92 7.68
N GLN A 40 -2.72 7.46 7.92
CA GLN A 40 -1.48 6.69 8.11
C GLN A 40 -0.61 7.39 9.14
N PRO A 41 -0.66 6.98 10.40
CA PRO A 41 0.27 7.45 11.44
C PRO A 41 1.71 7.08 11.08
N VAL A 42 2.64 8.00 11.35
CA VAL A 42 4.07 7.85 11.06
C VAL A 42 4.95 8.05 12.29
N THR A 43 4.32 8.15 13.47
CA THR A 43 5.03 8.33 14.74
C THR A 43 5.90 7.12 15.04
N ALA A 44 7.13 7.35 15.48
CA ALA A 44 8.10 6.31 15.83
C ALA A 44 7.52 5.27 16.78
N ASN A 45 7.84 4.00 16.52
CA ASN A 45 7.37 2.85 17.29
C ASN A 45 5.84 2.67 17.30
N SER A 46 5.13 3.26 16.34
CA SER A 46 3.78 2.82 16.02
C SER A 46 3.85 1.50 15.28
N GLU A 47 2.96 0.57 15.60
CA GLU A 47 3.02 -0.84 15.16
C GLU A 47 1.66 -1.33 14.70
N TRP A 48 1.66 -2.25 13.75
CA TRP A 48 0.45 -2.89 13.19
C TRP A 48 0.72 -4.35 12.91
N ASP A 49 -0.19 -5.21 13.38
CA ASP A 49 -0.21 -6.64 13.08
C ASP A 49 -1.33 -6.95 12.09
N TYR A 50 -0.98 -7.52 10.97
CA TYR A 50 -1.94 -7.91 9.92
C TYR A 50 -1.95 -9.41 9.71
N LEU A 51 -3.07 -9.91 9.19
CA LEU A 51 -3.21 -11.27 8.67
C LEU A 51 -3.78 -11.20 7.25
N SER A 52 -3.02 -11.72 6.28
CA SER A 52 -3.46 -11.96 4.91
C SER A 52 -3.87 -13.43 4.76
N THR A 53 -4.94 -13.69 4.00
CA THR A 53 -5.41 -15.06 3.74
C THR A 53 -4.42 -15.88 2.92
N ASN A 54 -3.61 -15.24 2.07
CA ASN A 54 -2.65 -15.93 1.21
C ASN A 54 -1.20 -15.79 1.70
N ASN A 55 -0.83 -14.66 2.32
CA ASN A 55 0.56 -14.37 2.69
C ASN A 55 0.84 -14.57 4.18
N GLY A 56 -0.19 -14.92 4.99
CA GLY A 56 -0.04 -15.13 6.42
C GLY A 56 0.15 -13.84 7.22
N PRO A 57 0.74 -13.92 8.41
CA PRO A 57 0.92 -12.79 9.30
C PRO A 57 2.03 -11.83 8.81
N SER A 58 1.84 -10.54 9.08
CA SER A 58 2.87 -9.52 8.91
C SER A 58 2.82 -8.51 10.06
N HIS A 59 3.99 -7.98 10.42
CA HIS A 59 4.18 -6.97 11.45
C HIS A 59 4.86 -5.75 10.87
N MET A 60 4.22 -4.58 10.94
CA MET A 60 4.74 -3.31 10.42
C MET A 60 5.07 -2.36 11.57
N VAL A 61 6.23 -1.70 11.50
CA VAL A 61 6.70 -0.74 12.51
C VAL A 61 7.14 0.55 11.83
N ALA A 62 6.68 1.69 12.34
CA ALA A 62 7.20 3.01 11.97
C ALA A 62 8.53 3.28 12.69
N LEU A 63 9.59 3.60 11.95
CA LEU A 63 10.95 3.70 12.52
C LEU A 63 11.26 5.06 13.14
N GLY A 64 10.40 6.07 12.94
CA GLY A 64 10.66 7.44 13.41
C GLY A 64 11.78 8.17 12.66
N THR A 65 12.29 7.59 11.58
CA THR A 65 13.27 8.18 10.68
C THR A 65 12.65 8.41 9.31
N ASP A 66 13.22 9.30 8.54
CA ASP A 66 12.75 9.65 7.20
C ASP A 66 13.91 9.82 6.21
N THR A 67 13.55 10.05 4.96
CA THR A 67 14.47 10.38 3.88
C THR A 67 13.77 11.26 2.85
N THR A 68 14.50 11.97 2.04
CA THR A 68 13.94 12.76 0.94
C THR A 68 14.14 12.03 -0.38
N ILE A 69 13.03 11.79 -1.10
CA ILE A 69 13.03 11.16 -2.42
C ILE A 69 12.25 12.09 -3.35
N ASN A 70 12.85 12.49 -4.47
CA ASN A 70 12.24 13.39 -5.46
C ASN A 70 11.67 14.68 -4.83
N GLY A 71 12.33 15.24 -3.81
CA GLY A 71 11.90 16.45 -3.10
C GLY A 71 10.75 16.24 -2.09
N LEU A 72 10.29 15.02 -1.89
CA LEU A 72 9.26 14.66 -0.91
C LEU A 72 9.86 13.91 0.27
N ARG A 73 9.33 14.17 1.47
CA ARG A 73 9.75 13.49 2.71
C ARG A 73 9.03 12.16 2.85
N TYR A 74 9.79 11.07 2.94
CA TYR A 74 9.29 9.71 3.13
C TYR A 74 9.70 9.18 4.49
N TYR A 75 8.73 8.75 5.28
CA TYR A 75 8.91 8.08 6.56
C TYR A 75 9.22 6.61 6.32
N LYS A 76 10.16 6.06 7.10
CA LYS A 76 10.64 4.67 6.97
C LYS A 76 9.82 3.74 7.84
N PHE A 77 9.46 2.60 7.28
CA PHE A 77 8.77 1.50 7.97
C PHE A 77 9.52 0.19 7.72
N ASN A 78 9.49 -0.69 8.70
CA ASN A 78 9.85 -2.09 8.49
C ASN A 78 8.57 -2.91 8.48
N THR A 79 8.48 -3.85 7.55
CA THR A 79 7.43 -4.88 7.51
C THR A 79 8.10 -6.23 7.58
N THR A 80 7.81 -6.99 8.64
CA THR A 80 8.31 -8.35 8.85
C THR A 80 7.22 -9.35 8.50
N THR A 81 7.56 -10.31 7.65
CA THR A 81 6.72 -11.44 7.24
C THR A 81 7.44 -12.75 7.53
N THR A 82 6.86 -13.88 7.18
CA THR A 82 7.54 -15.17 7.21
C THR A 82 8.72 -15.26 6.24
N ALA A 83 8.76 -14.43 5.22
CA ALA A 83 9.86 -14.38 4.24
C ALA A 83 11.04 -13.49 4.67
N GLY A 84 10.85 -12.63 5.67
CA GLY A 84 11.88 -11.72 6.18
C GLY A 84 11.36 -10.33 6.50
N THR A 85 12.28 -9.40 6.71
CA THR A 85 11.98 -7.99 7.00
C THR A 85 12.37 -7.10 5.84
N GLU A 86 11.45 -6.20 5.47
CA GLU A 86 11.61 -5.29 4.36
C GLU A 86 11.39 -3.85 4.78
N ARG A 87 12.08 -2.96 4.08
CA ARG A 87 11.98 -1.52 4.26
C ARG A 87 10.96 -0.92 3.30
N GLY A 88 9.91 -0.31 3.85
CA GLY A 88 8.95 0.49 3.10
C GLY A 88 9.11 2.00 3.38
N TYR A 89 8.60 2.82 2.47
CA TYR A 89 8.65 4.27 2.56
C TYR A 89 7.27 4.85 2.30
N ILE A 90 6.79 5.69 3.20
CA ILE A 90 5.47 6.32 3.10
C ILE A 90 5.65 7.84 3.17
N CYS A 91 5.10 8.53 2.17
CA CYS A 91 5.02 9.98 2.13
C CYS A 91 3.57 10.42 2.31
N LYS A 92 3.40 11.50 3.05
CA LYS A 92 2.11 12.16 3.25
C LYS A 92 2.27 13.66 3.06
N VAL A 93 1.59 14.20 2.06
CA VAL A 93 1.56 15.64 1.75
C VAL A 93 0.16 16.03 1.31
N ASN A 94 -0.44 17.01 2.00
CA ASN A 94 -1.75 17.61 1.63
C ASN A 94 -2.85 16.56 1.40
N GLY A 95 -2.97 15.58 2.30
CA GLY A 95 -3.97 14.51 2.20
C GLY A 95 -3.70 13.49 1.09
N VAL A 96 -2.54 13.53 0.43
CA VAL A 96 -2.10 12.54 -0.55
C VAL A 96 -1.05 11.65 0.08
N TYR A 97 -1.29 10.34 0.06
CA TYR A 97 -0.43 9.32 0.64
C TYR A 97 0.21 8.50 -0.47
N ARG A 98 1.54 8.38 -0.41
CA ARG A 98 2.35 7.66 -1.38
C ARG A 98 3.14 6.58 -0.70
N THR A 99 3.38 5.50 -1.41
CA THR A 99 4.41 4.52 -1.08
C THR A 99 5.50 4.53 -2.13
N TYR A 100 6.72 4.24 -1.72
CA TYR A 100 7.89 4.13 -2.58
C TYR A 100 8.65 2.87 -2.19
N GLY A 101 9.04 2.07 -3.18
CA GLY A 101 9.76 0.83 -2.94
C GLY A 101 10.10 0.10 -4.22
N ASN A 102 10.87 -0.96 -4.10
CA ASN A 102 11.15 -1.86 -5.21
C ASN A 102 9.93 -2.71 -5.49
N PHE A 103 9.64 -2.91 -6.76
CA PHE A 103 8.66 -3.87 -7.22
C PHE A 103 9.41 -5.13 -7.68
N ASP A 104 9.50 -6.12 -6.81
CA ASP A 104 10.09 -7.40 -7.15
C ASP A 104 9.04 -8.29 -7.89
N PRO A 105 9.39 -9.03 -8.94
CA PRO A 105 10.72 -9.56 -9.29
C PRO A 105 11.52 -8.72 -10.31
N VAL A 106 11.07 -7.55 -10.69
CA VAL A 106 11.69 -6.75 -11.76
C VAL A 106 12.73 -5.73 -11.27
N GLY A 107 12.90 -5.57 -9.95
CA GLY A 107 13.86 -4.62 -9.37
C GLY A 107 13.55 -3.16 -9.71
N GLN A 108 12.35 -2.87 -10.21
CA GLN A 108 11.95 -1.51 -10.57
C GLN A 108 11.44 -0.78 -9.33
N VAL A 109 12.00 0.39 -9.09
CA VAL A 109 11.53 1.28 -8.03
C VAL A 109 10.26 2.00 -8.48
N ILE A 110 9.22 1.92 -7.68
CA ILE A 110 7.91 2.44 -8.00
C ILE A 110 7.43 3.39 -6.90
N GLU A 111 6.86 4.52 -7.32
CA GLU A 111 6.05 5.39 -6.47
C GLU A 111 4.58 5.21 -6.82
N LEU A 112 3.75 4.94 -5.80
CA LEU A 112 2.30 4.81 -5.94
C LEU A 112 1.58 5.77 -5.01
N ILE A 113 0.58 6.49 -5.54
CA ILE A 113 -0.43 7.13 -4.70
C ILE A 113 -1.46 6.06 -4.35
N TYR A 114 -1.49 5.64 -3.07
CA TYR A 114 -2.41 4.58 -2.62
C TYR A 114 -3.66 5.12 -1.91
N LEU A 115 -3.62 6.39 -1.44
CA LEU A 115 -4.75 7.02 -0.77
C LEU A 115 -4.74 8.53 -1.03
N LYS A 116 -5.92 9.10 -1.25
CA LYS A 116 -6.19 10.54 -1.20
C LYS A 116 -7.35 10.81 -0.25
N ASP A 117 -7.12 11.65 0.76
CA ASP A 117 -8.18 12.18 1.63
C ASP A 117 -8.95 13.28 0.87
N SER A 118 -9.82 12.85 -0.04
CA SER A 118 -10.55 13.71 -0.97
C SER A 118 -12.05 13.44 -0.90
N ALA A 119 -12.85 14.19 -1.67
CA ALA A 119 -14.27 13.99 -1.76
C ALA A 119 -14.64 12.63 -2.37
N ILE A 120 -15.81 12.11 -2.00
CA ILE A 120 -16.40 10.90 -2.60
C ILE A 120 -16.52 11.10 -4.12
N GLY A 121 -16.16 10.05 -4.89
CA GLY A 121 -16.11 10.08 -6.35
C GLY A 121 -14.76 10.53 -6.92
N THR A 122 -13.86 11.12 -6.12
CA THR A 122 -12.50 11.43 -6.58
C THR A 122 -11.77 10.14 -6.96
N ASN A 123 -11.17 10.13 -8.14
CA ASN A 123 -10.39 8.98 -8.61
C ASN A 123 -9.01 9.40 -9.12
N TRP A 124 -8.09 8.46 -9.18
CA TRP A 124 -6.76 8.63 -9.77
C TRP A 124 -6.24 7.28 -10.24
N THR A 125 -5.33 7.32 -11.20
CA THR A 125 -4.70 6.13 -11.78
C THR A 125 -3.19 6.27 -11.68
N ASN A 126 -2.52 5.26 -11.12
CA ASN A 126 -1.08 5.10 -11.26
C ASN A 126 -0.84 4.17 -12.44
N LYS A 127 0.00 4.61 -13.38
CA LYS A 127 0.46 3.79 -14.50
C LYS A 127 1.88 3.34 -14.22
N ILE A 128 2.09 2.03 -14.21
CA ILE A 128 3.40 1.41 -14.02
C ILE A 128 3.73 0.60 -15.25
N SER A 129 4.91 0.80 -15.81
CA SER A 129 5.40 -0.03 -16.92
C SER A 129 6.31 -1.11 -16.38
N VAL A 130 5.96 -2.37 -16.61
CA VAL A 130 6.75 -3.54 -16.19
C VAL A 130 7.03 -4.39 -17.42
N SER A 131 8.31 -4.57 -17.75
CA SER A 131 8.74 -5.36 -18.93
C SER A 131 8.06 -4.95 -20.24
N GLY A 132 7.79 -3.63 -20.41
CA GLY A 132 7.15 -3.08 -21.61
C GLY A 132 5.62 -3.11 -21.61
N PHE A 133 4.98 -3.70 -20.58
CA PHE A 133 3.53 -3.69 -20.42
C PHE A 133 3.11 -2.66 -19.38
N SER A 134 2.06 -1.89 -19.69
CA SER A 134 1.50 -0.95 -18.72
C SER A 134 0.51 -1.65 -17.80
N ASN A 135 0.65 -1.36 -16.53
CA ASN A 135 -0.28 -1.75 -15.46
C ASN A 135 -0.95 -0.49 -14.93
N TYR A 136 -2.27 -0.51 -14.82
CA TYR A 136 -3.08 0.63 -14.39
C TYR A 136 -3.75 0.30 -13.06
N HIS A 137 -3.37 1.04 -12.03
CA HIS A 137 -3.90 0.93 -10.68
C HIS A 137 -4.82 2.12 -10.42
N LYS A 138 -6.12 1.96 -10.64
CA LYS A 138 -7.11 3.01 -10.44
C LYS A 138 -7.78 2.86 -9.09
N TYR A 139 -7.81 3.96 -8.35
CA TYR A 139 -8.49 4.06 -7.06
C TYR A 139 -9.60 5.10 -7.15
N THR A 140 -10.69 4.87 -6.42
CA THR A 140 -11.80 5.82 -6.29
C THR A 140 -12.24 5.89 -4.84
N VAL A 141 -12.42 7.10 -4.30
CA VAL A 141 -13.03 7.30 -2.98
C VAL A 141 -14.50 6.93 -3.08
N ALA A 142 -14.87 5.76 -2.57
CA ALA A 142 -16.24 5.25 -2.63
C ALA A 142 -17.11 5.77 -1.49
N LYS A 143 -16.54 5.79 -0.26
CA LYS A 143 -17.22 6.31 0.94
C LYS A 143 -16.22 6.97 1.87
N LYS A 144 -16.71 7.86 2.71
CA LYS A 144 -15.91 8.59 3.68
C LYS A 144 -16.67 8.79 4.98
N ASP A 145 -15.93 8.87 6.08
CA ASP A 145 -16.44 9.09 7.44
C ASP A 145 -17.51 8.04 7.86
N ILE A 146 -17.35 6.82 7.37
CA ILE A 146 -18.21 5.67 7.74
C ILE A 146 -17.67 4.94 8.95
N GLN A 147 -18.51 4.06 9.51
CA GLN A 147 -18.07 3.00 10.43
C GLN A 147 -17.75 1.72 9.65
N HIS A 148 -16.73 0.99 10.07
CA HIS A 148 -16.38 -0.31 9.52
C HIS A 148 -15.88 -1.25 10.62
N THR A 149 -16.34 -2.50 10.62
CA THR A 149 -15.98 -3.49 11.64
C THR A 149 -15.05 -4.54 11.05
N VAL A 150 -13.90 -4.72 11.65
CA VAL A 150 -12.90 -5.72 11.27
C VAL A 150 -12.52 -6.53 12.49
N VAL A 151 -12.59 -7.87 12.38
CA VAL A 151 -12.26 -8.82 13.46
C VAL A 151 -12.93 -8.44 14.79
N GLY A 152 -14.21 -8.07 14.74
CA GLY A 152 -15.02 -7.71 15.92
C GLY A 152 -14.76 -6.32 16.51
N LYS A 153 -13.81 -5.55 15.97
CA LYS A 153 -13.52 -4.17 16.38
C LYS A 153 -14.12 -3.18 15.38
N THR A 154 -14.92 -2.23 15.88
CA THR A 154 -15.51 -1.16 15.04
C THR A 154 -14.62 0.06 15.04
N TYR A 155 -14.32 0.55 13.85
CA TYR A 155 -13.56 1.76 13.56
C TYR A 155 -14.49 2.85 13.05
N ASN A 156 -14.27 4.08 13.50
CA ASN A 156 -14.98 5.27 13.02
C ASN A 156 -14.09 6.08 12.07
N SER A 157 -14.71 7.03 11.36
CA SER A 157 -14.01 7.92 10.41
C SER A 157 -13.18 7.14 9.40
N VAL A 158 -13.80 6.10 8.82
CA VAL A 158 -13.18 5.24 7.81
C VAL A 158 -13.43 5.80 6.42
N ILE A 159 -12.40 5.78 5.57
CA ILE A 159 -12.50 5.97 4.12
C ILE A 159 -12.47 4.60 3.42
N GLU A 160 -13.46 4.35 2.55
CA GLU A 160 -13.50 3.19 1.65
C GLU A 160 -13.02 3.62 0.27
N LEU A 161 -12.01 2.95 -0.24
CA LEU A 161 -11.58 3.05 -1.63
C LEU A 161 -12.01 1.81 -2.40
N THR A 162 -12.52 2.00 -3.61
CA THR A 162 -12.55 0.93 -4.61
C THR A 162 -11.27 1.00 -5.43
N TYR A 163 -10.83 -0.16 -5.88
CA TYR A 163 -9.61 -0.37 -6.63
C TYR A 163 -9.90 -1.21 -7.87
N ASP A 164 -9.50 -0.72 -9.04
CA ASP A 164 -9.54 -1.43 -10.32
C ASP A 164 -8.10 -1.65 -10.80
N PHE A 165 -7.81 -2.88 -11.20
CA PHE A 165 -6.52 -3.25 -11.78
C PHE A 165 -6.70 -3.66 -13.22
N SER A 166 -5.99 -3.00 -14.12
CA SER A 166 -6.02 -3.29 -15.54
C SER A 166 -4.62 -3.34 -16.12
N VAL A 167 -4.46 -4.05 -17.22
CA VAL A 167 -3.19 -4.21 -17.93
C VAL A 167 -3.38 -3.96 -19.43
N ASP A 168 -2.30 -3.60 -20.14
CA ASP A 168 -2.33 -3.62 -21.60
C ASP A 168 -2.61 -5.04 -22.09
N ASP A 169 -3.46 -5.18 -23.09
CA ASP A 169 -3.72 -6.47 -23.74
C ASP A 169 -2.43 -6.98 -24.43
N PRO A 170 -1.88 -8.11 -24.04
CA PRO A 170 -0.67 -8.67 -24.65
C PRO A 170 -0.88 -9.08 -26.12
N LEU A 171 -2.13 -9.20 -26.56
CA LEU A 171 -2.48 -9.49 -27.96
C LEU A 171 -2.70 -8.22 -28.79
N GLY A 172 -2.62 -7.05 -28.15
CA GLY A 172 -2.74 -5.73 -28.76
C GLY A 172 -4.16 -5.17 -28.76
N GLY A 173 -4.26 -3.86 -28.62
CA GLY A 173 -5.45 -3.06 -28.93
C GLY A 173 -6.23 -2.46 -27.78
N SER A 174 -6.32 -3.05 -26.61
CA SER A 174 -7.13 -2.50 -25.52
C SER A 174 -6.52 -2.72 -24.13
N VAL A 175 -7.03 -1.98 -23.16
CA VAL A 175 -6.73 -2.22 -21.74
C VAL A 175 -7.74 -3.22 -21.19
N ILE A 176 -7.28 -4.27 -20.55
CA ILE A 176 -8.10 -5.34 -19.97
C ILE A 176 -8.15 -5.15 -18.44
N ASN A 177 -9.35 -5.11 -17.87
CA ASN A 177 -9.51 -5.21 -16.44
C ASN A 177 -9.24 -6.66 -16.01
N VAL A 178 -8.31 -6.84 -15.08
CA VAL A 178 -7.87 -8.16 -14.61
C VAL A 178 -8.15 -8.36 -13.12
N GLY A 179 -8.67 -7.36 -12.44
CA GLY A 179 -8.99 -7.49 -11.02
C GLY A 179 -9.42 -6.19 -10.38
N GLY A 180 -9.63 -6.25 -9.08
CA GLY A 180 -10.01 -5.10 -8.28
C GLY A 180 -10.33 -5.48 -6.86
N GLY A 181 -10.72 -4.48 -6.08
CA GLY A 181 -10.99 -4.71 -4.67
C GLY A 181 -11.40 -3.47 -3.91
N LYS A 182 -11.20 -3.54 -2.59
CA LYS A 182 -11.52 -2.46 -1.67
C LYS A 182 -10.45 -2.32 -0.61
N TYR A 183 -10.22 -1.08 -0.20
CA TYR A 183 -9.34 -0.75 0.92
C TYR A 183 -10.10 0.11 1.92
N TYR A 184 -9.90 -0.15 3.18
CA TYR A 184 -10.50 0.59 4.29
C TYR A 184 -9.40 1.15 5.17
N TYR A 185 -9.35 2.49 5.28
CA TYR A 185 -8.39 3.19 6.14
C TYR A 185 -9.16 3.95 7.22
N ALA A 186 -8.78 3.76 8.48
CA ALA A 186 -9.34 4.49 9.61
C ALA A 186 -8.42 5.64 10.03
N LYS A 187 -8.99 6.82 10.28
CA LYS A 187 -8.22 7.96 10.81
C LYS A 187 -7.57 7.61 12.15
N GLY A 188 -6.31 8.00 12.31
CA GLY A 188 -5.51 7.72 13.50
C GLY A 188 -5.03 6.27 13.61
N VAL A 189 -5.36 5.39 12.65
CA VAL A 189 -5.01 3.96 12.69
C VAL A 189 -4.20 3.54 11.48
N GLY A 190 -4.65 3.82 10.27
CA GLY A 190 -4.07 3.31 9.04
C GLY A 190 -4.99 2.34 8.31
N LEU A 191 -4.42 1.45 7.50
CA LEU A 191 -5.15 0.37 6.83
C LEU A 191 -5.75 -0.57 7.89
N ILE A 192 -7.05 -0.84 7.81
CA ILE A 192 -7.74 -1.78 8.70
C ILE A 192 -8.19 -3.04 7.99
N GLU A 193 -8.57 -2.94 6.72
CA GLU A 193 -8.90 -4.10 5.88
C GLU A 193 -8.63 -3.78 4.41
N ALA A 194 -8.16 -4.79 3.68
CA ALA A 194 -8.05 -4.78 2.23
C ALA A 194 -8.61 -6.08 1.67
N TYR A 195 -9.38 -5.99 0.60
CA TYR A 195 -9.81 -7.12 -0.21
C TYR A 195 -9.35 -6.90 -1.64
N PHE A 196 -8.83 -7.95 -2.27
CA PHE A 196 -8.45 -7.96 -3.66
C PHE A 196 -8.86 -9.27 -4.33
N GLY A 197 -9.40 -9.15 -5.54
CA GLY A 197 -9.67 -10.27 -6.43
C GLY A 197 -9.01 -10.05 -7.77
N PHE A 198 -8.45 -11.12 -8.32
CA PHE A 198 -7.77 -11.14 -9.60
C PHE A 198 -8.29 -12.29 -10.44
N SER A 199 -8.45 -12.04 -11.76
CA SER A 199 -8.80 -13.07 -12.73
C SER A 199 -8.21 -12.72 -14.09
N PHE A 200 -7.32 -13.55 -14.61
CA PHE A 200 -6.66 -13.35 -15.90
C PHE A 200 -6.28 -14.69 -16.52
N PHE A 201 -6.65 -14.92 -17.79
CA PHE A 201 -6.39 -16.15 -18.55
C PHE A 201 -6.74 -17.45 -17.80
N GLY A 202 -7.88 -17.45 -17.09
CA GLY A 202 -8.36 -18.65 -16.37
C GLY A 202 -7.68 -18.87 -14.99
N VAL A 203 -6.77 -17.99 -14.59
CA VAL A 203 -6.21 -17.99 -13.23
C VAL A 203 -6.97 -16.97 -12.42
N SER A 204 -7.49 -17.37 -11.28
CA SER A 204 -8.17 -16.48 -10.34
C SER A 204 -7.59 -16.63 -8.93
N ALA A 205 -7.45 -15.53 -8.22
CA ALA A 205 -7.06 -15.52 -6.83
C ALA A 205 -7.78 -14.39 -6.09
N THR A 206 -8.00 -14.57 -4.81
CA THR A 206 -8.51 -13.53 -3.92
C THR A 206 -7.64 -13.48 -2.67
N ASP A 207 -7.43 -12.29 -2.14
CA ASP A 207 -6.76 -12.11 -0.85
C ASP A 207 -7.54 -11.12 0.01
N THR A 208 -7.52 -11.35 1.31
CA THR A 208 -8.05 -10.44 2.30
C THR A 208 -7.01 -10.23 3.38
N THR A 209 -6.58 -8.99 3.55
CA THR A 209 -5.69 -8.57 4.62
C THR A 209 -6.49 -7.83 5.68
N ARG A 210 -6.35 -8.20 6.96
CA ARG A 210 -7.06 -7.61 8.09
C ARG A 210 -6.08 -7.18 9.17
N LEU A 211 -6.35 -6.02 9.75
CA LEU A 211 -5.67 -5.55 10.95
C LEU A 211 -6.16 -6.36 12.15
N LEU A 212 -5.24 -7.04 12.85
CA LEU A 212 -5.51 -7.80 14.06
C LEU A 212 -5.31 -6.92 15.30
N ASN A 213 -4.20 -6.18 15.32
CA ASN A 213 -3.80 -5.34 16.46
C ASN A 213 -2.99 -4.13 15.99
N TYR A 214 -2.92 -3.08 16.80
CA TYR A 214 -2.06 -1.92 16.56
C TYR A 214 -1.77 -1.15 17.85
N THR A 215 -0.65 -0.46 17.85
CA THR A 215 -0.26 0.52 18.87
C THR A 215 0.19 1.79 18.16
N ILE A 216 -0.47 2.93 18.43
CA ILE A 216 -0.06 4.25 17.95
C ILE A 216 0.57 5.02 19.12
N ARG A 217 1.77 5.56 18.88
CA ARG A 217 2.57 6.29 19.88
C ARG A 217 2.40 7.79 19.74
#